data_b93a1d785878da53a81c12afc6ea3691
#
_entry.id   b93a1d785878da53a81c12afc6ea3691
#
_cell.length_a   1.000
_cell.length_b   1.000
_cell.length_c   1.000
_cell.angle_alpha   90.00
_cell.angle_beta   90.00
_cell.angle_gamma   90.00
#
_symmetry.space_group_name_H-M   'P 1'
#
loop_
_entity.id
_entity.type
_entity.pdbx_description
1 polymer ?
#
loop_
_entity_poly.entity_id
_entity_poly.type
_entity_poly.pdbx_seq_one_letter_code
_entity_poly.pdbx_strand_id
1 'polypeptide(L)'
;MEPEIQAKFATYPLEAQKQLEYVRGLIFTLAAENALGTVEETLKWGEASYQVKGGSPIRIDWKAKTPTVIQIYFHCQTSLVETFREIYRDEFSYEGKRALVLPLNTAIKTGPLSHCLQLALKYHSLKHLPLLGA
;
A
#
# COMPACT_ATOMS: atom_id res chain seq x y z
N MET A 1 0.12 -13.00 -10.58
CA MET A 1 -0.45 -11.63 -10.71
C MET A 1 -1.61 -11.67 -11.69
N GLU A 2 -2.70 -11.01 -11.36
CA GLU A 2 -3.85 -10.96 -12.26
C GLU A 2 -3.44 -10.37 -13.61
N PRO A 3 -3.89 -10.98 -14.73
CA PRO A 3 -3.46 -10.53 -16.07
C PRO A 3 -3.72 -9.07 -16.37
N GLU A 4 -4.85 -8.53 -15.91
CA GLU A 4 -5.20 -7.12 -16.13
C GLU A 4 -4.22 -6.18 -15.44
N ILE A 5 -3.76 -6.54 -14.26
CA ILE A 5 -2.80 -5.77 -13.47
C ILE A 5 -1.43 -5.88 -14.11
N GLN A 6 -1.03 -7.09 -14.51
CA GLN A 6 0.23 -7.30 -15.20
C GLN A 6 0.31 -6.47 -16.47
N ALA A 7 -0.75 -6.48 -17.28
CA ALA A 7 -0.82 -5.71 -18.51
C ALA A 7 -0.70 -4.20 -18.23
N LYS A 8 -1.34 -3.72 -17.16
CA LYS A 8 -1.28 -2.31 -16.80
C LYS A 8 0.12 -1.91 -16.36
N PHE A 9 0.74 -2.69 -15.48
CA PHE A 9 2.10 -2.41 -15.01
C PHE A 9 3.11 -2.43 -16.14
N ALA A 10 2.90 -3.29 -17.14
CA ALA A 10 3.80 -3.39 -18.30
C ALA A 10 3.89 -2.09 -19.11
N THR A 11 2.93 -1.18 -18.97
CA THR A 11 2.95 0.12 -19.64
C THR A 11 3.75 1.18 -18.88
N TYR A 12 4.17 0.88 -17.65
CA TYR A 12 4.86 1.84 -16.78
C TYR A 12 6.36 1.78 -16.95
N PRO A 13 7.10 2.81 -16.51
CA PRO A 13 8.57 2.73 -16.47
C PRO A 13 9.03 1.52 -15.68
N LEU A 14 10.14 0.91 -16.09
CA LEU A 14 10.64 -0.32 -15.48
C LEU A 14 10.86 -0.18 -13.96
N GLU A 15 11.39 0.96 -13.52
CA GLU A 15 11.60 1.21 -12.09
C GLU A 15 10.30 1.25 -11.30
N ALA A 16 9.25 1.82 -11.90
CA ALA A 16 7.92 1.83 -11.28
C ALA A 16 7.36 0.41 -11.20
N GLN A 17 7.50 -0.36 -12.27
CA GLN A 17 7.08 -1.77 -12.28
C GLN A 17 7.73 -2.55 -11.14
N LYS A 18 9.05 -2.41 -10.99
CA LYS A 18 9.79 -3.13 -9.96
C LYS A 18 9.32 -2.77 -8.56
N GLN A 19 9.12 -1.48 -8.30
CA GLN A 19 8.66 -1.05 -6.98
C GLN A 19 7.23 -1.49 -6.69
N LEU A 20 6.34 -1.39 -7.67
CA LEU A 20 4.96 -1.85 -7.51
C LEU A 20 4.91 -3.36 -7.24
N GLU A 21 5.71 -4.14 -7.97
CA GLU A 21 5.78 -5.58 -7.75
C GLU A 21 6.36 -5.91 -6.37
N TYR A 22 7.32 -5.13 -5.91
CA TYR A 22 7.88 -5.30 -4.56
C TYR A 22 6.82 -5.07 -3.49
N VAL A 23 6.07 -3.97 -3.61
CA VAL A 23 4.98 -3.65 -2.65
C VAL A 23 3.92 -4.74 -2.68
N ARG A 24 3.55 -5.20 -3.88
CA ARG A 24 2.61 -6.32 -4.02
C ARG A 24 3.11 -7.55 -3.26
N GLY A 25 4.38 -7.89 -3.45
CA GLY A 25 5.00 -9.03 -2.76
C GLY A 25 4.93 -8.91 -1.24
N LEU A 26 5.18 -7.70 -0.71
CA LEU A 26 5.07 -7.45 0.72
C LEU A 26 3.64 -7.68 1.23
N ILE A 27 2.64 -7.22 0.47
CA ILE A 27 1.23 -7.41 0.86
C ILE A 27 0.91 -8.91 0.98
N PHE A 28 1.27 -9.70 -0.02
CA PHE A 28 1.01 -11.13 0.02
C PHE A 28 1.77 -11.84 1.14
N THR A 29 3.03 -11.46 1.34
CA THR A 29 3.85 -12.03 2.42
C THR A 29 3.27 -11.72 3.79
N LEU A 30 2.86 -10.48 4.02
CA LEU A 30 2.28 -10.06 5.30
C LEU A 30 0.95 -10.77 5.57
N ALA A 31 0.11 -10.91 4.55
CA ALA A 31 -1.16 -11.63 4.70
C ALA A 31 -0.91 -13.09 5.09
N ALA A 32 0.07 -13.74 4.48
CA ALA A 32 0.42 -15.12 4.80
C ALA A 32 1.01 -15.24 6.21
N GLU A 33 1.96 -14.38 6.56
CA GLU A 33 2.62 -14.39 7.87
C GLU A 33 1.66 -14.13 9.03
N ASN A 34 0.63 -13.32 8.79
CA ASN A 34 -0.37 -12.98 9.80
C ASN A 34 -1.62 -13.85 9.71
N ALA A 35 -1.62 -14.87 8.87
CA ALA A 35 -2.75 -15.80 8.70
C ALA A 35 -4.07 -15.07 8.39
N LEU A 36 -4.03 -14.09 7.51
CA LEU A 36 -5.18 -13.24 7.19
C LEU A 36 -6.08 -13.78 6.08
N GLY A 37 -5.76 -14.96 5.55
CA GLY A 37 -6.54 -15.57 4.48
C GLY A 37 -6.14 -15.07 3.10
N THR A 38 -7.03 -15.27 2.14
CA THR A 38 -6.77 -14.98 0.74
C THR A 38 -6.74 -13.47 0.49
N VAL A 39 -5.70 -13.01 -0.24
CA VAL A 39 -5.65 -11.65 -0.74
C VAL A 39 -6.44 -11.58 -2.04
N GLU A 40 -7.45 -10.74 -2.09
CA GLU A 40 -8.20 -10.48 -3.32
C GLU A 40 -7.48 -9.38 -4.10
N GLU A 41 -6.97 -9.72 -5.27
CA GLU A 41 -6.27 -8.81 -6.17
C GLU A 41 -7.20 -8.44 -7.32
N THR A 42 -7.55 -7.15 -7.45
CA THR A 42 -8.48 -6.66 -8.48
C THR A 42 -8.04 -5.30 -8.98
N LEU A 43 -8.66 -4.85 -10.10
CA LEU A 43 -8.56 -3.46 -10.52
C LEU A 43 -9.76 -2.69 -9.97
N LYS A 44 -9.48 -1.56 -9.32
CA LYS A 44 -10.53 -0.64 -8.83
C LYS A 44 -10.15 0.77 -9.23
N TRP A 45 -11.06 1.44 -9.95
CA TRP A 45 -10.82 2.80 -10.44
C TRP A 45 -9.53 2.88 -11.26
N GLY A 46 -9.19 1.79 -11.99
CA GLY A 46 -7.98 1.70 -12.79
C GLY A 46 -6.72 1.45 -12.00
N GLU A 47 -6.80 1.17 -10.72
CA GLU A 47 -5.64 0.91 -9.86
C GLU A 47 -5.65 -0.51 -9.31
N ALA A 48 -4.45 -1.10 -9.16
CA ALA A 48 -4.33 -2.41 -8.53
C ALA A 48 -4.78 -2.30 -7.07
N SER A 49 -5.71 -3.15 -6.67
CA SER A 49 -6.32 -3.13 -5.34
C SER A 49 -6.15 -4.48 -4.66
N TYR A 50 -5.81 -4.43 -3.38
CA TYR A 50 -5.54 -5.61 -2.55
C TYR A 50 -6.35 -5.53 -1.28
N GLN A 51 -7.07 -6.60 -0.97
CA GLN A 51 -7.91 -6.64 0.21
C GLN A 51 -7.96 -8.04 0.79
N VAL A 52 -7.92 -8.14 2.12
CA VAL A 52 -8.23 -9.36 2.86
C VAL A 52 -9.48 -9.12 3.68
N LYS A 53 -10.15 -10.20 4.09
CA LYS A 53 -11.32 -10.11 4.96
C LYS A 53 -10.89 -9.47 6.29
N GLY A 54 -11.61 -8.45 6.71
CA GLY A 54 -11.30 -7.73 7.95
C GLY A 54 -10.29 -6.61 7.80
N GLY A 55 -9.73 -6.42 6.59
CA GLY A 55 -8.80 -5.34 6.30
C GLY A 55 -9.42 -4.19 5.53
N SER A 56 -8.71 -3.09 5.48
CA SER A 56 -9.02 -1.96 4.61
C SER A 56 -8.31 -2.15 3.27
N PRO A 57 -8.92 -1.79 2.13
CA PRO A 57 -8.29 -1.96 0.83
C PRO A 57 -7.00 -1.15 0.70
N ILE A 58 -6.01 -1.73 0.03
CA ILE A 58 -4.77 -1.04 -0.33
C ILE A 58 -4.74 -0.99 -1.85
N ARG A 59 -4.58 0.21 -2.42
CA ARG A 59 -4.38 0.37 -3.86
C ARG A 59 -3.00 0.91 -4.12
N ILE A 60 -2.39 0.49 -5.21
CA ILE A 60 -1.06 0.93 -5.59
C ILE A 60 -1.07 1.33 -7.05
N ASP A 61 -0.33 2.38 -7.39
CA ASP A 61 -0.24 2.83 -8.77
C ASP A 61 0.96 3.74 -9.02
N TRP A 62 1.27 3.91 -10.29
CA TRP A 62 2.17 4.92 -10.83
C TRP A 62 1.37 5.81 -11.78
N LYS A 63 1.61 7.12 -11.77
CA LYS A 63 0.88 8.04 -12.64
C LYS A 63 1.83 8.91 -13.45
N ALA A 64 1.50 9.08 -14.73
CA ALA A 64 2.33 9.86 -15.64
C ALA A 64 2.50 11.31 -15.20
N LYS A 65 1.53 11.88 -14.49
CA LYS A 65 1.63 13.27 -14.02
C LYS A 65 2.58 13.44 -12.83
N THR A 66 2.95 12.34 -12.17
CA THR A 66 3.94 12.34 -11.08
C THR A 66 4.93 11.20 -11.33
N PRO A 67 5.75 11.31 -12.40
CA PRO A 67 6.48 10.14 -12.92
C PRO A 67 7.63 9.65 -12.05
N THR A 68 8.04 10.41 -11.04
CA THR A 68 9.19 10.07 -10.20
C THR A 68 8.82 9.31 -8.93
N VAL A 69 7.56 8.98 -8.75
CA VAL A 69 7.06 8.31 -7.52
C VAL A 69 6.04 7.25 -7.86
N ILE A 70 5.83 6.34 -6.91
CA ILE A 70 4.61 5.52 -6.86
C ILE A 70 3.78 5.96 -5.66
N GLN A 71 2.47 5.72 -5.71
CA GLN A 71 1.57 5.97 -4.59
C GLN A 71 1.01 4.66 -4.06
N ILE A 72 0.89 4.58 -2.74
CA ILE A 72 0.17 3.51 -2.06
C ILE A 72 -1.02 4.19 -1.39
N TYR A 73 -2.22 3.85 -1.85
CA TYR A 73 -3.46 4.50 -1.39
C TYR A 73 -4.15 3.68 -0.33
N PHE A 74 -4.65 4.39 0.68
CA PHE A 74 -5.46 3.84 1.76
C PHE A 74 -6.80 4.56 1.76
N HIS A 75 -7.82 3.93 2.32
CA HIS A 75 -9.15 4.55 2.35
C HIS A 75 -9.11 5.84 3.18
N CYS A 76 -9.54 6.95 2.59
CA CYS A 76 -9.43 8.28 3.21
C CYS A 76 -10.29 8.47 4.46
N GLN A 77 -11.30 7.62 4.66
CA GLN A 77 -12.16 7.67 5.85
C GLN A 77 -11.62 6.83 7.00
N THR A 78 -10.46 6.19 6.82
CA THR A 78 -9.76 5.49 7.90
C THR A 78 -8.79 6.44 8.58
N SER A 79 -8.29 6.05 9.75
CA SER A 79 -7.22 6.78 10.45
C SER A 79 -5.82 6.30 10.05
N LEU A 80 -5.71 5.52 8.95
CA LEU A 80 -4.45 4.89 8.57
C LEU A 80 -3.34 5.90 8.30
N VAL A 81 -3.53 6.80 7.35
CA VAL A 81 -2.47 7.74 6.98
C VAL A 81 -2.16 8.72 8.11
N GLU A 82 -3.16 9.16 8.87
CA GLU A 82 -2.93 9.99 10.05
C GLU A 82 -2.03 9.28 11.07
N THR A 83 -2.29 8.00 11.29
CA THR A 83 -1.48 7.18 12.19
C THR A 83 -0.05 7.04 11.67
N PHE A 84 0.11 6.81 10.37
CA PHE A 84 1.46 6.71 9.76
C PHE A 84 2.24 8.02 9.94
N ARG A 85 1.60 9.17 9.75
CA ARG A 85 2.24 10.46 9.97
C ARG A 85 2.71 10.63 11.41
N GLU A 86 1.92 10.16 12.36
CA GLU A 86 2.23 10.25 13.78
C GLU A 86 3.43 9.34 14.15
N ILE A 87 3.44 8.13 13.62
CA ILE A 87 4.45 7.13 13.97
C ILE A 87 5.75 7.34 13.20
N TYR A 88 5.65 7.58 11.90
CA TYR A 88 6.81 7.58 11.01
C TYR A 88 7.25 8.95 10.53
N ARG A 89 6.42 9.98 10.73
CA ARG A 89 6.78 11.38 10.47
C ARG A 89 7.51 11.57 9.12
N ASP A 90 8.79 11.92 9.17
CA ASP A 90 9.59 12.24 7.99
C ASP A 90 10.14 11.02 7.25
N GLU A 91 9.88 9.81 7.74
CA GLU A 91 10.36 8.60 7.04
C GLU A 91 9.64 8.35 5.73
N PHE A 92 8.44 8.93 5.55
CA PHE A 92 7.68 8.86 4.31
C PHE A 92 7.23 10.25 3.90
N SER A 93 6.90 10.39 2.61
CA SER A 93 6.11 11.49 2.10
C SER A 93 4.66 11.04 2.02
N TYR A 94 3.73 11.98 2.18
CA TYR A 94 2.30 11.66 2.24
C TYR A 94 1.52 12.56 1.29
N GLU A 95 0.39 12.05 0.81
CA GLU A 95 -0.55 12.83 0.03
C GLU A 95 -1.88 12.86 0.79
N GLY A 96 -2.18 13.97 1.44
CA GLY A 96 -3.40 14.15 2.23
C GLY A 96 -3.59 13.05 3.27
N LYS A 97 -4.81 12.51 3.37
CA LYS A 97 -5.16 11.40 4.28
C LYS A 97 -5.25 10.08 3.54
N ARG A 98 -4.73 9.98 2.33
CA ARG A 98 -5.03 8.88 1.43
C ARG A 98 -3.84 8.11 0.91
N ALA A 99 -2.63 8.69 0.90
CA ALA A 99 -1.51 7.99 0.27
C ALA A 99 -0.18 8.17 0.96
N LEU A 100 0.63 7.11 0.89
CA LEU A 100 2.08 7.17 1.02
C LEU A 100 2.65 7.38 -0.37
N VAL A 101 3.67 8.24 -0.46
CA VAL A 101 4.35 8.56 -1.73
C VAL A 101 5.78 8.08 -1.64
N LEU A 102 6.16 7.15 -2.52
CA LEU A 102 7.50 6.53 -2.50
C LEU A 102 8.30 6.95 -3.72
N PRO A 103 9.45 7.62 -3.54
CA PRO A 103 10.32 8.00 -4.66
C PRO A 103 10.91 6.77 -5.36
N LEU A 104 10.98 6.82 -6.70
CA LEU A 104 11.56 5.73 -7.48
C LEU A 104 13.08 5.62 -7.33
N ASN A 105 13.75 6.73 -7.01
CA ASN A 105 15.21 6.78 -6.89
C ASN A 105 15.73 6.47 -5.49
N THR A 106 14.86 6.06 -4.59
CA THR A 106 15.22 5.80 -3.19
C THR A 106 14.84 4.38 -2.82
N ALA A 107 15.70 3.68 -2.09
CA ALA A 107 15.40 2.35 -1.59
C ALA A 107 14.19 2.40 -0.66
N ILE A 108 13.30 1.42 -0.77
CA ILE A 108 12.13 1.33 0.08
C ILE A 108 12.54 0.96 1.50
N LYS A 109 12.01 1.69 2.47
CA LYS A 109 12.20 1.37 3.89
C LYS A 109 11.24 0.23 4.25
N THR A 110 11.72 -1.00 4.07
CA THR A 110 10.89 -2.21 4.16
C THR A 110 10.24 -2.40 5.52
N GLY A 111 10.98 -2.20 6.62
CA GLY A 111 10.42 -2.35 7.96
C GLY A 111 9.24 -1.42 8.24
N PRO A 112 9.43 -0.10 8.13
CA PRO A 112 8.33 0.86 8.29
C PRO A 112 7.18 0.63 7.32
N LEU A 113 7.47 0.34 6.05
CA LEU A 113 6.41 0.10 5.06
C LEU A 113 5.61 -1.16 5.39
N SER A 114 6.29 -2.24 5.77
CA SER A 114 5.61 -3.48 6.18
C SER A 114 4.67 -3.25 7.34
N HIS A 115 5.09 -2.45 8.32
CA HIS A 115 4.23 -2.09 9.45
C HIS A 115 2.98 -1.33 8.99
N CYS A 116 3.14 -0.34 8.13
CA CYS A 116 1.99 0.42 7.58
C CYS A 116 1.02 -0.49 6.83
N LEU A 117 1.54 -1.36 5.96
CA LEU A 117 0.71 -2.30 5.21
C LEU A 117 -0.03 -3.27 6.13
N GLN A 118 0.66 -3.76 7.16
CA GLN A 118 0.06 -4.67 8.14
C GLN A 118 -1.10 -4.01 8.88
N LEU A 119 -0.94 -2.75 9.28
CA LEU A 119 -2.02 -2.00 9.95
C LEU A 119 -3.26 -1.91 9.05
N ALA A 120 -3.06 -1.67 7.76
CA ALA A 120 -4.17 -1.65 6.81
C ALA A 120 -4.83 -3.02 6.65
N LEU A 121 -4.03 -4.07 6.52
CA LEU A 121 -4.54 -5.43 6.36
C LEU A 121 -5.31 -5.92 7.58
N LYS A 122 -5.04 -5.37 8.77
CA LYS A 122 -5.70 -5.73 10.02
C LYS A 122 -6.63 -4.63 10.55
N TYR A 123 -6.96 -3.66 9.72
CA TYR A 123 -7.58 -2.41 10.16
C TYR A 123 -8.83 -2.60 11.02
N HIS A 124 -9.79 -3.43 10.59
CA HIS A 124 -11.05 -3.56 11.32
C HIS A 124 -10.91 -4.21 12.69
N SER A 125 -9.83 -4.96 12.93
CA SER A 125 -9.53 -5.49 14.25
C SER A 125 -8.76 -4.49 15.13
N LEU A 126 -8.18 -3.44 14.53
CA LEU A 126 -7.31 -2.49 15.22
C LEU A 126 -7.92 -1.10 15.37
N LYS A 127 -8.96 -0.77 14.59
CA LYS A 127 -9.48 0.60 14.47
C LYS A 127 -9.97 1.22 15.79
N HIS A 128 -10.31 0.38 16.77
CA HIS A 128 -10.75 0.84 18.09
C HIS A 128 -9.59 1.15 19.04
N LEU A 129 -8.37 0.83 18.66
CA LEU A 129 -7.19 1.04 19.50
C LEU A 129 -6.53 2.39 19.22
N PRO A 130 -5.96 3.08 20.22
CA PRO A 130 -5.18 4.28 20.00
C PRO A 130 -4.03 3.99 19.04
N LEU A 131 -3.84 4.86 18.03
CA LEU A 131 -2.80 4.69 17.01
C LEU A 131 -2.82 3.29 16.39
N LEU A 132 -4.00 2.68 16.25
CA LEU A 132 -4.19 1.34 15.68
C LEU A 132 -3.36 0.27 16.40
N GLY A 133 -3.04 0.48 17.66
CA GLY A 133 -2.23 -0.43 18.43
C GLY A 133 -0.76 -0.44 18.06
N ALA A 134 -0.34 0.55 17.29
CA ALA A 134 1.04 0.64 16.81
C ALA A 134 2.02 1.02 17.92
#